data_0ff9dae0827a1eb82f9ac6c606c94b89
#
_entry.id   0ff9dae0827a1eb82f9ac6c606c94b89
#
_cell.length_a   1.000
_cell.length_b   1.000
_cell.length_c   1.000
_cell.angle_alpha   90.00
_cell.angle_beta   90.00
_cell.angle_gamma   90.00
#
_symmetry.space_group_name_H-M   'P 1'
#
loop_
_entity.id
_entity.type
_entity.pdbx_description
1 polymer ?
#
loop_
_entity_poly.entity_id
_entity_poly.type
_entity_poly.pdbx_seq_one_letter_code
_entity_poly.pdbx_strand_id
1 'polypeptide(L)'
;MRSYNRQTLQIQDVLLKFQPDTLDGVNNITRYDVDTLRVNADLHTKSVLVPWVGQARNWDASRVEELTQAHFDAILEFDPEVVIFGSGQKLKFVSPALYRSLIAKRIGVETMDSGAACRTYTVLANEGRRVVAAILLTPAA
;
A
#
# COMPACT_ATOMS: atom_id res chain seq x y z
N MET A 1 8.91 20.49 -17.34
CA MET A 1 9.20 20.74 -16.48
C MET A 1 9.15 21.11 -15.84
N ARG A 2 9.15 21.04 -16.30
CA ARG A 2 9.40 21.31 -15.33
C ARG A 2 9.75 21.87 -15.02
N SER A 3 10.08 22.17 -15.52
CA SER A 3 10.70 22.73 -14.83
C SER A 3 11.13 22.86 -14.46
N TYR A 4 11.62 22.97 -14.88
CA TYR A 4 12.25 23.09 -14.12
C TYR A 4 12.71 23.71 -13.96
N ASN A 5 13.30 24.16 -14.27
CA ASN A 5 13.98 24.62 -13.70
C ASN A 5 14.32 25.15 -13.44
N ARG A 6 14.62 25.41 -13.72
CA ARG A 6 15.24 25.78 -13.12
C ARG A 6 15.72 25.86 -12.89
N GLN A 7 15.78 25.84 -13.35
CA GLN A 7 16.34 25.82 -12.82
C GLN A 7 16.76 25.34 -12.74
N THR A 8 16.93 25.18 -13.31
CA THR A 8 17.35 24.63 -12.98
C THR A 8 17.86 24.32 -12.37
N LEU A 9 17.93 24.10 -12.42
CA LEU A 9 18.35 23.69 -11.62
C LEU A 9 18.53 23.55 -11.45
N GLN A 10 18.55 23.66 -11.70
CA GLN A 10 18.62 22.99 -11.29
C GLN A 10 18.03 22.01 -11.27
N ILE A 11 17.75 21.70 -11.98
CA ILE A 11 17.12 20.53 -11.95
C ILE A 11 18.00 19.48 -11.73
N GLN A 12 19.06 19.49 -12.09
CA GLN A 12 19.88 18.52 -11.87
C GLN A 12 20.16 18.26 -10.56
N ASP A 13 20.36 19.19 -9.88
CA ASP A 13 20.51 18.98 -8.60
C ASP A 13 19.34 18.50 -8.02
N VAL A 14 18.29 18.76 -8.57
CA VAL A 14 17.10 18.26 -8.09
C VAL A 14 17.10 16.82 -8.45
N LEU A 15 17.54 16.46 -9.64
CA LEU A 15 17.51 15.13 -9.98
C LEU A 15 18.42 14.32 -9.25
N LEU A 16 19.45 14.89 -8.84
CA LEU A 16 20.33 14.18 -8.13
C LEU A 16 19.93 13.89 -6.85
N LYS A 17 19.30 14.70 -6.25
CA LYS A 17 18.83 14.41 -5.04
C LYS A 17 17.58 13.83 -5.19
N PHE A 18 17.10 13.60 -6.30
CA PHE A 18 15.94 13.04 -6.50
C PHE A 18 16.21 11.64 -6.49
N GLN A 19 16.04 11.00 -5.42
CA GLN A 19 15.96 9.60 -5.42
C GLN A 19 14.63 9.37 -5.98
N PRO A 20 14.56 8.93 -7.18
CA PRO A 20 13.38 8.99 -7.98
C PRO A 20 12.16 8.44 -7.33
N ASP A 21 12.32 7.60 -6.43
CA ASP A 21 11.19 6.91 -5.92
C ASP A 21 10.91 7.20 -4.50
N THR A 22 11.51 8.20 -3.89
CA THR A 22 11.27 8.44 -2.49
C THR A 22 10.79 9.83 -2.23
N LEU A 23 9.75 9.93 -1.41
CA LEU A 23 9.28 11.19 -0.87
C LEU A 23 9.46 11.10 0.63
N ASP A 24 9.78 12.22 1.27
CA ASP A 24 9.96 12.24 2.70
C ASP A 24 8.69 11.84 3.42
N GLY A 25 8.82 10.95 4.38
CA GLY A 25 7.70 10.52 5.20
C GLY A 25 6.80 9.47 4.58
N VAL A 26 7.01 9.15 3.32
CA VAL A 26 6.19 8.14 2.67
C VAL A 26 6.72 6.75 3.01
N ASN A 27 5.83 5.86 3.39
CA ASN A 27 6.24 4.49 3.68
C ASN A 27 6.60 3.76 2.39
N ASN A 28 7.74 3.09 2.41
CA ASN A 28 8.21 2.33 1.27
C ASN A 28 8.12 0.85 1.53
N ILE A 29 7.51 0.12 0.62
CA ILE A 29 7.54 -1.33 0.68
C ILE A 29 8.77 -1.73 -0.12
N THR A 30 9.79 -2.20 0.58
CA THR A 30 11.09 -2.45 -0.04
C THR A 30 11.30 -3.91 -0.43
N ARG A 31 10.47 -4.81 0.12
CA ARG A 31 10.60 -6.22 -0.22
C ARG A 31 9.32 -6.95 0.13
N TYR A 32 8.92 -7.86 -0.72
CA TYR A 32 7.80 -8.76 -0.49
C TYR A 32 8.22 -10.20 -0.80
N ASP A 33 7.91 -11.08 0.13
CA ASP A 33 7.93 -12.52 -0.08
C ASP A 33 6.57 -13.05 0.37
N VAL A 34 6.28 -14.29 0.12
CA VAL A 34 4.95 -14.85 0.40
C VAL A 34 4.56 -14.66 1.87
N ASP A 35 5.50 -14.79 2.76
CA ASP A 35 5.25 -14.75 4.20
C ASP A 35 5.84 -13.52 4.90
N THR A 36 6.50 -12.63 4.19
CA THR A 36 7.12 -11.46 4.82
C THR A 36 6.98 -10.23 3.95
N LEU A 37 6.98 -9.09 4.60
CA LEU A 37 6.92 -7.79 3.95
C LEU A 37 7.82 -6.83 4.70
N ARG A 38 8.68 -6.13 3.99
CA ARG A 38 9.49 -5.11 4.64
C ARG A 38 8.95 -3.73 4.29
N VAL A 39 8.61 -2.98 5.33
CA VAL A 39 8.12 -1.61 5.19
C VAL A 39 9.19 -0.73 5.80
N ASN A 40 9.82 0.09 5.00
CA ASN A 40 10.98 0.87 5.40
C ASN A 40 12.05 -0.11 5.92
N ALA A 41 12.43 0.00 7.17
CA ALA A 41 13.40 -0.90 7.78
C ALA A 41 12.74 -2.06 8.54
N ASP A 42 11.44 -2.03 8.71
CA ASP A 42 10.75 -2.99 9.56
C ASP A 42 10.26 -4.21 8.79
N LEU A 43 10.53 -5.39 9.33
CA LEU A 43 10.06 -6.63 8.74
C LEU A 43 8.75 -7.04 9.38
N HIS A 44 7.74 -7.29 8.55
CA HIS A 44 6.45 -7.79 9.01
C HIS A 44 6.31 -9.24 8.59
N THR A 45 5.83 -10.07 9.50
CA THR A 45 5.63 -11.50 9.24
C THR A 45 4.14 -11.87 9.32
N LYS A 46 3.29 -10.87 9.48
CA LYS A 46 1.84 -11.03 9.47
C LYS A 46 1.26 -10.03 8.50
N SER A 47 0.06 -10.31 8.03
CA SER A 47 -0.65 -9.41 7.13
C SER A 47 -0.69 -7.99 7.72
N VAL A 48 -0.66 -6.99 6.89
CA VAL A 48 -0.39 -5.64 7.34
C VAL A 48 -1.14 -4.61 6.50
N LEU A 49 -1.55 -3.53 7.15
CA LEU A 49 -2.07 -2.34 6.51
C LEU A 49 -0.94 -1.32 6.46
N VAL A 50 -0.57 -0.89 5.26
CA VAL A 50 0.52 0.06 5.09
C VAL A 50 -0.07 1.36 4.53
N PRO A 51 -0.22 2.39 5.36
CA PRO A 51 -0.69 3.68 4.86
C PRO A 51 0.46 4.41 4.18
N TRP A 52 0.13 5.39 3.34
CA TRP A 52 1.16 6.15 2.61
C TRP A 52 2.08 6.89 3.57
N VAL A 53 1.57 7.30 4.73
CA VAL A 53 2.36 7.91 5.80
C VAL A 53 1.87 7.37 7.13
N GLY A 54 2.70 7.40 8.14
CA GLY A 54 2.32 6.98 9.49
C GLY A 54 2.63 5.51 9.73
N GLN A 55 2.08 5.01 10.81
CA GLN A 55 2.45 3.68 11.30
C GLN A 55 1.71 2.57 10.56
N ALA A 56 2.42 1.58 10.10
CA ALA A 56 1.79 0.37 9.59
C ALA A 56 1.15 -0.41 10.73
N ARG A 57 0.09 -1.14 10.45
CA ARG A 57 -0.62 -1.90 11.47
C ARG A 57 -0.84 -3.32 11.04
N ASN A 58 -0.82 -4.23 11.99
CA ASN A 58 -1.15 -5.62 11.71
C ASN A 58 -2.61 -5.72 11.24
N TRP A 59 -2.84 -6.59 10.28
CA TRP A 59 -4.18 -6.85 9.75
C TRP A 59 -4.49 -8.30 10.11
N ASP A 60 -5.53 -8.53 10.89
CA ASP A 60 -5.76 -9.80 11.55
C ASP A 60 -6.45 -10.82 10.63
N ALA A 61 -5.81 -11.17 9.56
CA ALA A 61 -6.25 -12.21 8.64
C ALA A 61 -5.04 -12.67 7.85
N SER A 62 -5.01 -13.92 7.43
CA SER A 62 -3.91 -14.43 6.61
C SER A 62 -4.39 -14.88 5.24
N ARG A 63 -5.70 -14.96 5.03
CA ARG A 63 -6.26 -15.37 3.73
C ARG A 63 -7.64 -14.78 3.55
N VAL A 64 -8.09 -14.72 2.32
CA VAL A 64 -9.34 -14.04 1.99
C VAL A 64 -10.55 -14.60 2.71
N GLU A 65 -10.55 -15.90 2.99
CA GLU A 65 -11.69 -16.53 3.66
C GLU A 65 -11.89 -16.03 5.10
N GLU A 66 -10.88 -15.42 5.67
CA GLU A 66 -10.96 -14.88 7.04
C GLU A 66 -11.43 -13.43 7.08
N LEU A 67 -11.50 -12.78 5.93
CA LEU A 67 -11.81 -11.36 5.90
C LEU A 67 -13.29 -11.10 6.15
N THR A 68 -13.56 -10.06 6.91
CA THR A 68 -14.91 -9.61 7.22
C THR A 68 -15.03 -8.12 6.93
N GLN A 69 -16.23 -7.59 7.06
CA GLN A 69 -16.44 -6.16 6.88
C GLN A 69 -15.58 -5.36 7.87
N ALA A 70 -15.44 -5.84 9.10
CA ALA A 70 -14.63 -5.13 10.11
C ALA A 70 -13.17 -4.98 9.67
N HIS A 71 -12.63 -5.94 8.95
CA HIS A 71 -11.26 -5.86 8.45
C HIS A 71 -11.11 -4.68 7.48
N PHE A 72 -12.10 -4.47 6.62
CA PHE A 72 -12.04 -3.36 5.66
C PHE A 72 -12.43 -2.04 6.31
N ASP A 73 -13.36 -2.04 7.27
CA ASP A 73 -13.73 -0.82 7.99
C ASP A 73 -12.55 -0.22 8.72
N ALA A 74 -11.62 -1.04 9.20
CA ALA A 74 -10.43 -0.56 9.89
C ALA A 74 -9.58 0.36 9.00
N ILE A 75 -9.69 0.23 7.70
CA ILE A 75 -8.90 1.03 6.76
C ILE A 75 -9.40 2.48 6.72
N LEU A 76 -10.66 2.70 7.09
CA LEU A 76 -11.23 4.05 7.09
C LEU A 76 -10.47 5.02 8.00
N GLU A 77 -9.81 4.51 9.03
CA GLU A 77 -9.08 5.36 9.95
C GLU A 77 -7.92 6.09 9.29
N PHE A 78 -7.43 5.57 8.19
CA PHE A 78 -6.32 6.21 7.47
C PHE A 78 -6.81 7.28 6.49
N ASP A 79 -8.10 7.34 6.23
CA ASP A 79 -8.70 8.28 5.27
C ASP A 79 -8.01 8.23 3.89
N PRO A 80 -7.90 7.07 3.27
CA PRO A 80 -7.24 6.97 1.97
C PRO A 80 -8.17 7.40 0.83
N GLU A 81 -7.60 7.68 -0.32
CA GLU A 81 -8.40 7.87 -1.53
C GLU A 81 -8.48 6.55 -2.32
N VAL A 82 -7.55 5.65 -2.09
CA VAL A 82 -7.52 4.37 -2.78
C VAL A 82 -6.89 3.31 -1.89
N VAL A 83 -7.43 2.10 -1.97
CA VAL A 83 -6.91 0.95 -1.24
C VAL A 83 -6.46 -0.07 -2.27
N ILE A 84 -5.24 -0.56 -2.13
CA ILE A 84 -4.74 -1.64 -2.96
C ILE A 84 -4.76 -2.89 -2.09
N PHE A 85 -5.65 -3.80 -2.41
CA PHE A 85 -5.83 -5.03 -1.63
C PHE A 85 -5.03 -6.16 -2.26
N GLY A 86 -4.08 -6.69 -1.50
CA GLY A 86 -3.28 -7.84 -1.90
C GLY A 86 -3.87 -9.10 -1.33
N SER A 87 -4.36 -9.98 -2.18
CA SER A 87 -5.17 -11.12 -1.78
C SER A 87 -4.37 -12.35 -1.38
N GLY A 88 -3.06 -12.24 -1.30
CA GLY A 88 -2.19 -13.35 -0.97
C GLY A 88 -1.35 -13.75 -2.18
N GLN A 89 -0.85 -14.96 -2.16
CA GLN A 89 0.02 -15.44 -3.22
C GLN A 89 -0.68 -15.49 -4.57
N LYS A 90 -1.98 -15.75 -4.56
CA LYS A 90 -2.78 -15.81 -5.78
C LYS A 90 -3.85 -14.74 -5.75
N LEU A 91 -4.26 -14.31 -6.92
CA LEU A 91 -5.35 -13.36 -7.03
C LEU A 91 -6.65 -14.03 -6.61
N LYS A 92 -7.31 -13.49 -5.62
CA LYS A 92 -8.62 -13.92 -5.17
C LYS A 92 -9.45 -12.71 -4.84
N PHE A 93 -10.69 -12.69 -5.31
CA PHE A 93 -11.58 -11.58 -5.03
C PHE A 93 -12.43 -11.88 -3.81
N VAL A 94 -12.83 -10.84 -3.09
CA VAL A 94 -13.80 -10.94 -2.01
C VAL A 94 -15.08 -10.28 -2.46
N SER A 95 -16.18 -10.59 -1.77
CA SER A 95 -17.46 -9.93 -2.06
C SER A 95 -17.34 -8.42 -1.82
N PRO A 96 -17.79 -7.59 -2.75
CA PRO A 96 -17.77 -6.14 -2.54
C PRO A 96 -18.55 -5.71 -1.30
N ALA A 97 -19.47 -6.53 -0.80
CA ALA A 97 -20.19 -6.23 0.42
C ALA A 97 -19.25 -6.04 1.60
N LEU A 98 -18.08 -6.69 1.57
CA LEU A 98 -17.12 -6.57 2.68
C LEU A 98 -16.50 -5.17 2.76
N TYR A 99 -16.39 -4.47 1.64
CA TYR A 99 -15.81 -3.12 1.67
C TYR A 99 -16.82 -2.04 1.27
N ARG A 100 -18.10 -2.30 1.57
CA ARG A 100 -19.13 -1.32 1.26
C ARG A 100 -18.94 0.03 1.94
N SER A 101 -18.33 0.05 3.11
CA SER A 101 -18.07 1.31 3.80
C SER A 101 -17.05 2.15 3.06
N LEU A 102 -16.10 1.52 2.40
CA LEU A 102 -15.12 2.22 1.58
C LEU A 102 -15.79 2.76 0.33
N ILE A 103 -16.64 1.95 -0.31
CA ILE A 103 -17.38 2.39 -1.49
C ILE A 103 -18.26 3.59 -1.14
N ALA A 104 -18.93 3.56 0.00
CA ALA A 104 -19.80 4.64 0.43
C ALA A 104 -19.05 5.96 0.59
N LYS A 105 -17.77 5.90 0.88
CA LYS A 105 -16.94 7.08 0.98
C LYS A 105 -16.16 7.38 -0.29
N ARG A 106 -16.50 6.69 -1.36
CA ARG A 106 -15.88 6.86 -2.68
C ARG A 106 -14.38 6.56 -2.68
N ILE A 107 -13.99 5.62 -1.84
CA ILE A 107 -12.62 5.14 -1.80
C ILE A 107 -12.52 3.97 -2.77
N GLY A 108 -11.62 4.06 -3.73
CA GLY A 108 -11.41 2.97 -4.69
C GLY A 108 -10.75 1.77 -4.03
N VAL A 109 -11.15 0.57 -4.42
CA VAL A 109 -10.51 -0.66 -3.95
C VAL A 109 -10.08 -1.46 -5.18
N GLU A 110 -8.79 -1.71 -5.29
CA GLU A 110 -8.24 -2.49 -6.40
C GLU A 110 -7.66 -3.78 -5.83
N THR A 111 -8.07 -4.91 -6.38
CA THR A 111 -7.64 -6.23 -5.89
C THR A 111 -6.59 -6.82 -6.80
N MET A 112 -5.51 -7.31 -6.22
CA MET A 112 -4.41 -7.95 -6.94
C MET A 112 -3.80 -9.02 -6.05
N ASP A 113 -2.92 -9.85 -6.58
CA ASP A 113 -2.11 -10.70 -5.70
C ASP A 113 -1.20 -9.77 -4.86
N SER A 114 -0.70 -10.27 -3.75
CA SER A 114 0.04 -9.42 -2.81
C SER A 114 1.32 -8.83 -3.38
N GLY A 115 2.01 -9.57 -4.24
CA GLY A 115 3.22 -9.04 -4.87
C GLY A 115 2.91 -7.86 -5.79
N ALA A 116 1.88 -8.00 -6.62
CA ALA A 116 1.45 -6.94 -7.50
C ALA A 116 0.94 -5.74 -6.70
N ALA A 117 0.25 -6.01 -5.58
CA ALA A 117 -0.27 -4.94 -4.72
C ALA A 117 0.87 -4.11 -4.14
N CYS A 118 1.95 -4.76 -3.73
CA CYS A 118 3.10 -4.04 -3.19
C CYS A 118 3.74 -3.13 -4.23
N ARG A 119 3.84 -3.61 -5.47
CA ARG A 119 4.42 -2.81 -6.54
C ARG A 119 3.52 -1.63 -6.92
N THR A 120 2.21 -1.87 -6.96
CA THR A 120 1.24 -0.81 -7.28
C THR A 120 1.21 0.24 -6.17
N TYR A 121 1.23 -0.20 -4.91
CA TYR A 121 1.30 0.72 -3.79
C TYR A 121 2.49 1.65 -3.94
N THR A 122 3.66 1.10 -4.24
CA THR A 122 4.89 1.88 -4.32
C THR A 122 4.77 2.98 -5.38
N VAL A 123 4.20 2.66 -6.53
CA VAL A 123 4.02 3.65 -7.58
C VAL A 123 3.09 4.77 -7.10
N LEU A 124 1.94 4.40 -6.55
CA LEU A 124 0.93 5.39 -6.15
C LEU A 124 1.41 6.25 -4.99
N ALA A 125 2.04 5.65 -4.01
CA ALA A 125 2.53 6.39 -2.86
C ALA A 125 3.59 7.41 -3.27
N ASN A 126 4.46 7.04 -4.19
CA ASN A 126 5.50 7.94 -4.65
C ASN A 126 4.97 8.98 -5.66
N GLU A 127 3.75 8.84 -6.11
CA GLU A 127 3.07 9.88 -6.86
C GLU A 127 2.31 10.85 -5.95
N GLY A 128 2.42 10.65 -4.65
CA GLY A 128 1.75 11.52 -3.69
C GLY A 128 0.30 11.17 -3.42
N ARG A 129 -0.14 9.95 -3.81
CA ARG A 129 -1.53 9.52 -3.57
C ARG A 129 -1.72 9.04 -2.14
N ARG A 130 -2.90 9.28 -1.60
CA ARG A 130 -3.23 8.79 -0.26
C ARG A 130 -3.69 7.33 -0.38
N VAL A 131 -2.74 6.44 -0.52
CA VAL A 131 -2.98 5.02 -0.74
C VAL A 131 -2.71 4.20 0.52
N VAL A 132 -3.54 3.17 0.73
CA VAL A 132 -3.27 2.18 1.77
C VAL A 132 -3.12 0.85 1.07
N ALA A 133 -2.07 0.13 1.38
CA ALA A 133 -1.90 -1.24 0.91
C ALA A 133 -2.41 -2.17 2.02
N ALA A 134 -3.39 -3.00 1.69
CA ALA A 134 -3.92 -4.00 2.61
C ALA A 134 -3.41 -5.35 2.11
N ILE A 135 -2.37 -5.87 2.74
CA ILE A 135 -1.61 -6.98 2.20
C ILE A 135 -1.76 -8.23 3.05
N LEU A 136 -2.30 -9.28 2.44
CA LEU A 136 -2.35 -10.59 3.08
C LEU A 136 -1.01 -11.30 2.87
N LEU A 137 -0.46 -11.81 3.96
CA LEU A 137 0.74 -12.63 3.93
C LEU A 137 0.35 -14.05 4.35
N THR A 138 0.92 -15.03 3.67
CA THR A 138 0.70 -16.43 4.01
C THR A 138 1.69 -16.80 5.10
N PRO A 139 1.23 -17.30 6.23
CA PRO A 139 2.14 -17.64 7.31
C PRO A 139 3.13 -18.71 6.89
N ALA A 140 4.32 -18.67 7.45
CA ALA A 140 5.32 -19.71 7.24
C ALA A 140 4.80 -21.01 7.84
N ALA A 141 5.06 -22.10 7.17
CA ALA A 141 4.56 -23.42 7.58
C ALA A 141 5.24 -23.90 8.86
#